data_34386557899e7406afe940cc2aaf24eb
#
_entry.id   34386557899e7406afe940cc2aaf24eb
#
_cell.length_a   1.000
_cell.length_b   1.000
_cell.length_c   1.000
_cell.angle_alpha   90.00
_cell.angle_beta   90.00
_cell.angle_gamma   90.00
#
_symmetry.space_group_name_H-M   'P 1'
#
loop_
_entity.id
_entity.type
_entity.pdbx_description
1 polymer ?
#
loop_
_entity_poly.entity_id
_entity_poly.type
_entity_poly.pdbx_seq_one_letter_code
_entity_poly.pdbx_strand_id
1 'polypeptide(L)'
;SSKIAVLTVYFNYYNNIYYRKNYEFFRNAMKQQGANLYTLELYKNIPELGDCKEVKTLKINHVMWHKENAFNYLIKHIPSDTKVVCWVDSDVIFADDNWQDEVYNMIVNKGVNMVQLFKHCKLLSFKATNKLHSSSNDTSVIDELFHCRGTSKTWGYTRRTWFLEGAPGYAWAINFDVLKTMDGFYDKCILGGGDMIFVHSINNGCNFYSKHKGYNNSVATYKTKLNKLLDGKYGHLDGSIYHLYHGSYENRQHCSRYDIIKNIDFIPENNLVARKDGIYEWNNIDKRELQNIESEINHYFTVRNCLNVSIYPQDLLISDK
;
A
#
# COMPACT_ATOMS: atom_id res chain seq x y z
N SER A 1 15.65 14.97 -5.91
CA SER A 1 16.90 14.24 -5.63
C SER A 1 16.98 12.99 -6.49
N SER A 2 18.03 12.85 -7.31
CA SER A 2 18.20 11.77 -8.29
C SER A 2 18.39 10.38 -7.66
N LYS A 3 18.57 10.31 -6.34
CA LYS A 3 18.89 9.08 -5.58
C LYS A 3 17.69 8.48 -4.84
N ILE A 4 16.51 9.06 -4.98
CA ILE A 4 15.24 8.56 -4.44
C ILE A 4 14.40 8.03 -5.58
N ALA A 5 13.87 6.81 -5.46
CA ALA A 5 12.84 6.28 -6.32
C ALA A 5 11.51 6.20 -5.56
N VAL A 6 10.46 6.76 -6.11
CA VAL A 6 9.10 6.71 -5.55
C VAL A 6 8.28 5.70 -6.36
N LEU A 7 7.88 4.63 -5.73
CA LEU A 7 7.12 3.55 -6.35
C LEU A 7 5.64 3.68 -6.02
N THR A 8 4.79 3.51 -6.99
CA THR A 8 3.36 3.35 -6.79
C THR A 8 2.78 2.30 -7.72
N VAL A 9 1.66 1.72 -7.32
CA VAL A 9 0.95 0.72 -8.11
C VAL A 9 -0.46 1.20 -8.36
N TYR A 10 -0.89 1.09 -9.60
CA TYR A 10 -2.24 1.41 -10.02
C TYR A 10 -2.92 0.15 -10.54
N PHE A 11 -4.05 -0.22 -9.98
CA PHE A 11 -4.93 -1.25 -10.52
C PHE A 11 -6.39 -0.89 -10.29
N ASN A 12 -7.12 -0.78 -11.38
CA ASN A 12 -8.52 -0.39 -11.42
C ASN A 12 -9.33 -1.37 -12.28
N TYR A 13 -9.38 -2.63 -11.84
CA TYR A 13 -9.95 -3.74 -12.61
C TYR A 13 -11.43 -3.57 -12.98
N TYR A 14 -12.14 -2.68 -12.33
CA TYR A 14 -13.58 -2.46 -12.46
C TYR A 14 -13.96 -1.01 -12.77
N ASN A 15 -13.01 -0.23 -13.30
CA ASN A 15 -13.22 1.13 -13.83
C ASN A 15 -13.85 2.11 -12.83
N ASN A 16 -13.35 2.13 -11.60
CA ASN A 16 -13.74 3.14 -10.63
C ASN A 16 -13.12 4.50 -11.01
N ILE A 17 -13.98 5.46 -11.37
CA ILE A 17 -13.56 6.78 -11.82
C ILE A 17 -12.75 7.55 -10.77
N TYR A 18 -12.96 7.29 -9.47
CA TYR A 18 -12.21 7.95 -8.39
C TYR A 18 -10.78 7.45 -8.28
N TYR A 19 -10.51 6.16 -8.57
CA TYR A 19 -9.14 5.66 -8.58
C TYR A 19 -8.32 6.39 -9.64
N ARG A 20 -8.86 6.58 -10.83
CA ARG A 20 -8.19 7.31 -11.90
C ARG A 20 -7.98 8.78 -11.53
N LYS A 21 -9.01 9.48 -11.06
CA LYS A 21 -8.91 10.89 -10.64
C LYS A 21 -7.89 11.07 -9.52
N ASN A 22 -7.91 10.20 -8.50
CA ASN A 22 -6.96 10.24 -7.41
C ASN A 22 -5.53 10.01 -7.90
N TYR A 23 -5.31 9.04 -8.78
CA TYR A 23 -4.00 8.79 -9.36
C TYR A 23 -3.50 9.98 -10.18
N GLU A 24 -4.32 10.56 -11.04
CA GLU A 24 -3.93 11.73 -11.84
C GLU A 24 -3.55 12.92 -10.93
N PHE A 25 -4.31 13.12 -9.87
CA PHE A 25 -4.01 14.15 -8.88
C PHE A 25 -2.71 13.85 -8.11
N PHE A 26 -2.54 12.63 -7.62
CA PHE A 26 -1.31 12.15 -6.98
C PHE A 26 -0.09 12.32 -7.90
N ARG A 27 -0.19 11.86 -9.16
CA ARG A 27 0.89 11.98 -10.16
C ARG A 27 1.30 13.42 -10.38
N ASN A 28 0.33 14.34 -10.49
CA ASN A 28 0.60 15.76 -10.65
C ASN A 28 1.30 16.37 -9.42
N ALA A 29 0.86 16.01 -8.22
CA ALA A 29 1.52 16.44 -6.98
C ALA A 29 2.97 15.92 -6.90
N MET A 30 3.21 14.63 -7.18
CA MET A 30 4.57 14.08 -7.24
C MET A 30 5.45 14.79 -8.25
N LYS A 31 4.91 15.13 -9.43
CA LYS A 31 5.64 15.87 -10.47
C LYS A 31 5.98 17.29 -10.02
N GLN A 32 5.06 17.99 -9.39
CA GLN A 32 5.29 19.35 -8.85
C GLN A 32 6.39 19.33 -7.77
N GLN A 33 6.44 18.31 -6.96
CA GLN A 33 7.46 18.10 -5.92
C GLN A 33 8.77 17.51 -6.47
N GLY A 34 8.90 17.35 -7.79
CA GLY A 34 10.13 16.85 -8.42
C GLY A 34 10.48 15.39 -8.10
N ALA A 35 9.50 14.57 -7.74
CA ALA A 35 9.71 13.19 -7.40
C ALA A 35 10.02 12.32 -8.63
N ASN A 36 10.99 11.40 -8.50
CA ASN A 36 11.23 10.35 -9.50
C ASN A 36 10.21 9.24 -9.34
N LEU A 37 9.04 9.43 -9.92
CA LEU A 37 7.91 8.49 -9.82
C LEU A 37 8.05 7.33 -10.80
N TYR A 38 7.82 6.12 -10.30
CA TYR A 38 7.73 4.87 -11.05
C TYR A 38 6.39 4.22 -10.73
N THR A 39 5.52 4.14 -11.73
CA THR A 39 4.20 3.54 -11.60
C THR A 39 4.13 2.23 -12.37
N LEU A 40 3.59 1.18 -11.76
CA LEU A 40 3.14 0.00 -12.48
C LEU A 40 1.61 -0.01 -12.50
N GLU A 41 1.04 0.07 -13.69
CA GLU A 41 -0.37 -0.20 -13.92
C GLU A 41 -0.57 -1.69 -14.20
N LEU A 42 -1.40 -2.33 -13.39
CA LEU A 42 -1.89 -3.68 -13.64
C LEU A 42 -3.31 -3.60 -14.19
N TYR A 43 -3.54 -4.15 -15.37
CA TYR A 43 -4.85 -4.07 -16.03
C TYR A 43 -5.34 -5.45 -16.51
N LYS A 44 -6.67 -5.60 -16.57
CA LYS A 44 -7.31 -6.84 -17.04
C LYS A 44 -7.62 -6.79 -18.54
N ASN A 45 -8.24 -5.76 -19.00
CA ASN A 45 -8.71 -5.63 -20.38
C ASN A 45 -7.92 -4.60 -21.17
N ILE A 46 -8.00 -3.34 -20.78
CA ILE A 46 -7.40 -2.18 -21.45
C ILE A 46 -6.73 -1.33 -20.36
N PRO A 47 -5.47 -0.90 -20.56
CA PRO A 47 -4.83 0.01 -19.63
C PRO A 47 -5.50 1.39 -19.66
N GLU A 48 -5.64 2.01 -18.50
CA GLU A 48 -6.23 3.34 -18.38
C GLU A 48 -5.17 4.45 -18.51
N LEU A 49 -3.96 4.19 -18.00
CA LEU A 49 -2.88 5.18 -17.95
C LEU A 49 -2.02 5.15 -19.21
N GLY A 50 -1.77 3.95 -19.73
CA GLY A 50 -0.90 3.71 -20.87
C GLY A 50 0.59 3.88 -20.54
N ASP A 51 1.46 3.27 -21.33
CA ASP A 51 2.91 3.36 -21.16
C ASP A 51 3.43 4.78 -21.41
N CYS A 52 4.26 5.26 -20.49
CA CYS A 52 5.03 6.50 -20.65
C CYS A 52 6.32 6.44 -19.84
N LYS A 53 7.04 7.54 -19.71
CA LYS A 53 8.33 7.58 -18.99
C LYS A 53 8.22 7.05 -17.56
N GLU A 54 7.19 7.46 -16.83
CA GLU A 54 6.98 7.11 -15.42
C GLU A 54 5.98 5.96 -15.20
N VAL A 55 5.28 5.49 -16.24
CA VAL A 55 4.27 4.43 -16.15
C VAL A 55 4.67 3.25 -17.02
N LYS A 56 4.68 2.07 -16.44
CA LYS A 56 4.69 0.78 -17.16
C LYS A 56 3.36 0.10 -16.98
N THR A 57 2.91 -0.61 -18.01
CA THR A 57 1.66 -1.36 -17.96
C THR A 57 1.89 -2.85 -18.12
N LEU A 58 1.23 -3.67 -17.31
CA LEU A 58 1.25 -5.13 -17.44
C LEU A 58 -0.17 -5.68 -17.37
N LYS A 59 -0.51 -6.51 -18.37
CA LYS A 59 -1.76 -7.25 -18.36
C LYS A 59 -1.69 -8.38 -17.34
N ILE A 60 -2.76 -8.52 -16.53
CA ILE A 60 -2.95 -9.67 -15.66
C ILE A 60 -4.01 -10.61 -16.24
N ASN A 61 -3.89 -11.91 -15.97
CA ASN A 61 -4.88 -12.90 -16.34
C ASN A 61 -5.86 -13.16 -15.19
N HIS A 62 -5.37 -13.07 -13.94
CA HIS A 62 -6.12 -13.38 -12.73
C HIS A 62 -6.12 -12.21 -11.77
N VAL A 63 -7.29 -11.87 -11.22
CA VAL A 63 -7.43 -10.79 -10.24
C VAL A 63 -7.01 -11.30 -8.87
N MET A 64 -6.02 -10.65 -8.30
CA MET A 64 -5.59 -10.80 -6.91
C MET A 64 -4.92 -9.52 -6.43
N TRP A 65 -4.56 -9.43 -5.16
CA TRP A 65 -3.87 -8.27 -4.63
C TRP A 65 -2.39 -8.33 -4.97
N HIS A 66 -2.00 -7.69 -6.06
CA HIS A 66 -0.61 -7.73 -6.58
C HIS A 66 0.28 -6.58 -6.09
N LYS A 67 -0.12 -5.78 -5.11
CA LYS A 67 0.58 -4.53 -4.78
C LYS A 67 2.07 -4.73 -4.51
N GLU A 68 2.41 -5.59 -3.57
CA GLU A 68 3.80 -5.86 -3.19
C GLU A 68 4.57 -6.59 -4.32
N ASN A 69 3.88 -7.44 -5.06
CA ASN A 69 4.44 -8.12 -6.24
C ASN A 69 4.77 -7.12 -7.36
N ALA A 70 3.91 -6.13 -7.57
CA ALA A 70 4.16 -5.03 -8.50
C ALA A 70 5.31 -4.13 -8.04
N PHE A 71 5.48 -3.89 -6.73
CA PHE A 71 6.67 -3.21 -6.22
C PHE A 71 7.93 -4.01 -6.52
N ASN A 72 7.92 -5.35 -6.38
CA ASN A 72 9.05 -6.21 -6.75
C ASN A 72 9.38 -6.16 -8.23
N TYR A 73 8.39 -5.94 -9.09
CA TYR A 73 8.64 -5.64 -10.49
C TYR A 73 9.36 -4.30 -10.64
N LEU A 74 8.84 -3.23 -10.02
CA LEU A 74 9.37 -1.87 -10.17
C LEU A 74 10.80 -1.74 -9.67
N ILE A 75 11.17 -2.35 -8.54
CA ILE A 75 12.55 -2.25 -8.00
C ILE A 75 13.62 -2.83 -8.93
N LYS A 76 13.25 -3.68 -9.86
CA LYS A 76 14.17 -4.20 -10.90
C LYS A 76 14.39 -3.21 -12.05
N HIS A 77 13.57 -2.14 -12.12
CA HIS A 77 13.57 -1.17 -13.22
C HIS A 77 13.96 0.25 -12.77
N ILE A 78 14.29 0.46 -11.51
CA ILE A 78 14.83 1.73 -11.02
C ILE A 78 16.36 1.79 -11.20
N PRO A 79 16.97 2.99 -11.20
CA PRO A 79 18.42 3.15 -11.32
C PRO A 79 19.18 2.37 -10.24
N SER A 80 20.28 1.74 -10.63
CA SER A 80 21.12 0.91 -9.73
C SER A 80 21.79 1.72 -8.62
N ASP A 81 21.97 3.03 -8.83
CA ASP A 81 22.58 3.96 -7.87
C ASP A 81 21.57 4.60 -6.92
N THR A 82 20.29 4.20 -6.98
CA THR A 82 19.26 4.57 -6.02
C THR A 82 19.72 4.25 -4.60
N LYS A 83 19.43 5.14 -3.65
CA LYS A 83 19.75 4.99 -2.23
C LYS A 83 18.51 4.74 -1.37
N VAL A 84 17.42 5.39 -1.74
CA VAL A 84 16.15 5.36 -1.01
C VAL A 84 15.04 4.90 -1.94
N VAL A 85 14.30 3.89 -1.52
CA VAL A 85 13.07 3.47 -2.20
C VAL A 85 11.90 3.85 -1.33
N CYS A 86 11.03 4.71 -1.86
CA CYS A 86 9.74 5.04 -1.27
C CYS A 86 8.65 4.21 -1.96
N TRP A 87 7.68 3.71 -1.20
CA TRP A 87 6.44 3.18 -1.78
C TRP A 87 5.26 3.94 -1.19
N VAL A 88 4.44 4.46 -2.08
CA VAL A 88 3.37 5.39 -1.75
C VAL A 88 2.08 4.94 -2.45
N ASP A 89 0.98 4.93 -1.71
CA ASP A 89 -0.33 4.63 -2.29
C ASP A 89 -0.73 5.74 -3.28
N SER A 90 -1.34 5.35 -4.39
CA SER A 90 -1.65 6.24 -5.52
C SER A 90 -2.78 7.25 -5.26
N ASP A 91 -3.15 7.43 -4.01
CA ASP A 91 -4.19 8.33 -3.49
C ASP A 91 -3.71 9.11 -2.26
N VAL A 92 -2.39 9.23 -2.10
CA VAL A 92 -1.73 9.94 -0.99
C VAL A 92 -1.11 11.25 -1.49
N ILE A 93 -1.36 12.35 -0.78
CA ILE A 93 -0.76 13.67 -1.06
C ILE A 93 0.04 14.10 0.16
N PHE A 94 1.29 14.49 -0.04
CA PHE A 94 2.11 15.07 1.02
C PHE A 94 1.76 16.54 1.22
N ALA A 95 1.62 16.94 2.48
CA ALA A 95 1.37 18.34 2.83
C ALA A 95 2.63 19.22 2.68
N ASP A 96 3.78 18.62 2.89
CA ASP A 96 5.07 19.30 2.90
C ASP A 96 5.89 18.93 1.66
N ASP A 97 6.44 19.92 0.97
CA ASP A 97 7.22 19.70 -0.26
C ASP A 97 8.64 19.19 -0.01
N ASN A 98 9.14 19.33 1.21
CA ASN A 98 10.52 18.95 1.59
C ASN A 98 10.65 17.51 2.08
N TRP A 99 9.58 16.71 2.05
CA TRP A 99 9.60 15.35 2.56
C TRP A 99 10.70 14.46 1.95
N GLN A 100 11.07 14.71 0.68
CA GLN A 100 12.12 13.95 0.00
C GLN A 100 13.51 14.24 0.58
N ASP A 101 13.81 15.50 0.88
CA ASP A 101 15.08 15.88 1.49
C ASP A 101 15.17 15.38 2.93
N GLU A 102 14.07 15.42 3.66
CA GLU A 102 14.01 14.90 5.03
C GLU A 102 14.25 13.40 5.07
N VAL A 103 13.57 12.62 4.24
CA VAL A 103 13.75 11.16 4.20
C VAL A 103 15.15 10.76 3.71
N TYR A 104 15.68 11.48 2.72
CA TYR A 104 17.06 11.26 2.28
C TYR A 104 18.06 11.51 3.41
N ASN A 105 17.91 12.61 4.13
CA ASN A 105 18.74 12.91 5.29
C ASN A 105 18.64 11.84 6.39
N MET A 106 17.44 11.36 6.69
CA MET A 106 17.26 10.30 7.68
C MET A 106 17.95 8.99 7.27
N ILE A 107 17.73 8.56 6.03
CA ILE A 107 18.23 7.24 5.58
C ILE A 107 19.72 7.31 5.24
N VAL A 108 20.15 8.29 4.45
CA VAL A 108 21.51 8.31 3.92
C VAL A 108 22.51 8.95 4.90
N ASN A 109 22.14 10.07 5.53
CA ASN A 109 23.06 10.82 6.37
C ASN A 109 23.02 10.35 7.84
N LYS A 110 21.84 9.98 8.36
CA LYS A 110 21.66 9.55 9.75
C LYS A 110 21.63 8.01 9.91
N GLY A 111 21.66 7.25 8.82
CA GLY A 111 21.71 5.79 8.84
C GLY A 111 20.45 5.10 9.34
N VAL A 112 19.28 5.75 9.20
CA VAL A 112 17.99 5.12 9.47
C VAL A 112 17.68 4.15 8.32
N ASN A 113 17.21 2.95 8.63
CA ASN A 113 16.98 1.92 7.62
C ASN A 113 15.56 1.95 7.02
N MET A 114 14.56 2.36 7.79
CA MET A 114 13.16 2.45 7.34
C MET A 114 12.45 3.64 7.98
N VAL A 115 11.66 4.36 7.19
CA VAL A 115 10.97 5.58 7.61
C VAL A 115 9.53 5.56 7.13
N GLN A 116 8.58 5.78 8.03
CA GLN A 116 7.22 6.14 7.64
C GLN A 116 7.18 7.62 7.25
N LEU A 117 6.66 7.92 6.06
CA LEU A 117 6.80 9.25 5.45
C LEU A 117 5.84 10.31 6.03
N PHE A 118 5.27 10.06 7.20
CA PHE A 118 4.34 10.99 7.85
C PHE A 118 4.24 10.74 9.36
N LYS A 119 3.77 11.75 10.07
CA LYS A 119 3.32 11.68 11.45
C LYS A 119 1.80 11.60 11.55
N HIS A 120 1.10 12.31 10.68
CA HIS A 120 -0.35 12.36 10.63
C HIS A 120 -0.86 11.98 9.26
N CYS A 121 -1.78 11.01 9.21
CA CYS A 121 -2.53 10.66 8.01
C CYS A 121 -3.95 11.21 8.14
N LYS A 122 -4.28 12.19 7.31
CA LYS A 122 -5.58 12.88 7.27
C LYS A 122 -6.47 12.22 6.22
N LEU A 123 -7.45 11.42 6.66
CA LEU A 123 -8.40 10.77 5.76
C LEU A 123 -9.44 11.79 5.31
N LEU A 124 -9.54 12.01 4.01
CA LEU A 124 -10.48 12.98 3.45
C LEU A 124 -11.85 12.36 3.22
N SER A 125 -12.90 13.16 3.45
CA SER A 125 -14.25 12.82 3.03
C SER A 125 -14.37 12.88 1.50
N PHE A 126 -15.46 12.34 0.96
CA PHE A 126 -15.81 12.48 -0.46
C PHE A 126 -15.85 13.94 -0.90
N LYS A 127 -16.49 14.81 -0.10
CA LYS A 127 -16.63 16.24 -0.38
C LYS A 127 -15.28 16.95 -0.38
N ALA A 128 -14.44 16.69 0.64
CA ALA A 128 -13.10 17.27 0.73
C ALA A 128 -12.20 16.83 -0.45
N THR A 129 -12.25 15.56 -0.84
CA THR A 129 -11.51 15.05 -1.99
C THR A 129 -11.93 15.75 -3.29
N ASN A 130 -13.24 15.92 -3.53
CA ASN A 130 -13.73 16.62 -4.71
C ASN A 130 -13.34 18.11 -4.74
N LYS A 131 -13.38 18.79 -3.59
CA LYS A 131 -12.86 20.17 -3.48
C LYS A 131 -11.38 20.22 -3.87
N LEU A 132 -10.58 19.32 -3.34
CA LEU A 132 -9.15 19.26 -3.62
C LEU A 132 -8.88 19.01 -5.10
N HIS A 133 -9.59 18.07 -5.75
CA HIS A 133 -9.49 17.83 -7.19
C HIS A 133 -9.79 19.08 -8.04
N SER A 134 -10.61 19.99 -7.52
CA SER A 134 -10.99 21.23 -8.22
C SER A 134 -10.04 22.41 -7.93
N SER A 135 -9.13 22.29 -6.98
CA SER A 135 -8.30 23.38 -6.45
C SER A 135 -6.84 23.39 -6.95
N SER A 136 -6.50 22.54 -7.92
CA SER A 136 -5.14 22.45 -8.46
C SER A 136 -4.05 22.21 -7.39
N ASN A 137 -4.35 21.32 -6.43
CA ASN A 137 -3.48 20.93 -5.30
C ASN A 137 -3.44 21.92 -4.11
N ASP A 138 -4.32 22.89 -4.04
CA ASP A 138 -4.39 23.77 -2.88
C ASP A 138 -5.03 23.04 -1.67
N THR A 139 -4.19 22.55 -0.76
CA THR A 139 -4.64 21.84 0.45
C THR A 139 -5.30 22.78 1.47
N SER A 140 -5.20 24.10 1.33
CA SER A 140 -5.86 25.06 2.22
C SER A 140 -7.38 25.01 2.11
N VAL A 141 -7.91 24.46 1.03
CA VAL A 141 -9.38 24.27 0.83
C VAL A 141 -9.96 23.10 1.63
N ILE A 142 -9.13 22.32 2.33
CA ILE A 142 -9.57 21.17 3.12
C ILE A 142 -10.08 21.64 4.46
N ASP A 143 -11.37 21.83 4.58
CA ASP A 143 -12.09 22.24 5.78
C ASP A 143 -12.79 21.07 6.50
N GLU A 144 -12.91 19.92 5.87
CA GLU A 144 -13.55 18.73 6.43
C GLU A 144 -12.61 17.52 6.40
N LEU A 145 -12.07 17.17 7.54
CA LEU A 145 -11.35 15.91 7.73
C LEU A 145 -12.33 14.83 8.20
N PHE A 146 -12.25 13.66 7.59
CA PHE A 146 -12.99 12.52 8.09
C PHE A 146 -12.36 12.00 9.38
N HIS A 147 -11.07 11.79 9.39
CA HIS A 147 -10.32 11.24 10.53
C HIS A 147 -8.83 11.51 10.39
N CYS A 148 -8.13 11.67 11.52
CA CYS A 148 -6.68 11.76 11.55
C CYS A 148 -6.11 10.53 12.27
N ARG A 149 -5.19 9.82 11.62
CA ARG A 149 -4.48 8.68 12.21
C ARG A 149 -3.02 9.06 12.46
N GLY A 150 -2.50 8.59 13.57
CA GLY A 150 -1.10 8.77 13.92
C GLY A 150 -0.15 7.82 13.16
N THR A 151 1.13 7.97 13.43
CA THR A 151 2.20 7.14 12.89
C THR A 151 2.29 5.77 13.54
N SER A 152 3.14 4.91 12.97
CA SER A 152 3.48 3.60 13.53
C SER A 152 4.11 3.64 14.93
N LYS A 153 4.66 4.78 15.38
CA LYS A 153 5.18 4.91 16.75
C LYS A 153 4.09 4.90 17.82
N THR A 154 2.89 5.36 17.49
CA THR A 154 1.71 5.25 18.35
C THR A 154 1.15 3.83 18.40
N TRP A 155 1.79 2.91 17.73
CA TRP A 155 1.46 1.49 17.70
C TRP A 155 1.99 0.73 18.91
N GLY A 156 1.98 1.34 20.05
CA GLY A 156 1.93 0.58 21.27
C GLY A 156 0.67 -0.27 21.23
N TYR A 157 0.78 -1.43 20.61
CA TYR A 157 -0.31 -2.39 20.46
C TYR A 157 -0.84 -2.82 21.82
N THR A 158 -1.70 -2.03 22.36
CA THR A 158 -2.69 -2.56 23.27
C THR A 158 -3.81 -3.13 22.40
N ARG A 159 -4.20 -4.36 22.62
CA ARG A 159 -5.21 -5.12 21.86
C ARG A 159 -6.56 -4.42 21.66
N ARG A 160 -6.75 -3.21 22.20
CA ARG A 160 -8.01 -2.47 22.23
C ARG A 160 -8.09 -1.29 21.25
N THR A 161 -6.97 -0.78 20.71
CA THR A 161 -6.95 0.51 20.00
C THR A 161 -6.38 0.45 18.58
N TRP A 162 -6.04 -0.73 18.07
CA TRP A 162 -5.37 -0.90 16.78
C TRP A 162 -6.12 -0.33 15.55
N PHE A 163 -7.41 -0.06 15.67
CA PHE A 163 -8.19 0.60 14.63
C PHE A 163 -8.10 2.13 14.65
N LEU A 164 -7.70 2.74 15.76
CA LEU A 164 -7.80 4.18 15.96
C LEU A 164 -6.45 4.91 15.97
N GLU A 165 -5.35 4.25 16.30
CA GLU A 165 -4.10 4.94 16.64
C GLU A 165 -2.97 4.79 15.63
N GLY A 166 -3.06 3.93 14.61
CA GLY A 166 -1.97 3.70 13.68
C GLY A 166 -2.40 3.55 12.23
N ALA A 167 -1.50 3.85 11.33
CA ALA A 167 -1.69 3.76 9.88
C ALA A 167 -0.60 2.90 9.24
N PRO A 168 -0.84 1.58 9.02
CA PRO A 168 0.18 0.65 8.50
C PRO A 168 0.57 0.90 7.05
N GLY A 169 -0.34 1.44 6.28
CA GLY A 169 -0.17 1.66 4.85
C GLY A 169 0.32 3.05 4.50
N TYR A 170 -0.13 3.51 3.37
CA TYR A 170 -0.03 4.82 2.77
C TYR A 170 1.33 5.18 2.20
N ALA A 171 2.36 5.43 3.02
CA ALA A 171 3.63 5.94 2.52
C ALA A 171 4.81 5.56 3.44
N TRP A 172 5.80 4.90 2.87
CA TRP A 172 7.00 4.44 3.54
C TRP A 172 8.25 4.62 2.67
N ALA A 173 9.41 4.60 3.30
CA ALA A 173 10.70 4.53 2.64
C ALA A 173 11.64 3.55 3.34
N ILE A 174 12.55 2.98 2.57
CA ILE A 174 13.56 2.04 3.06
C ILE A 174 14.90 2.31 2.37
N ASN A 175 15.99 2.05 3.08
CA ASN A 175 17.32 1.98 2.50
C ASN A 175 17.32 0.88 1.41
N PHE A 176 17.75 1.23 0.19
CA PHE A 176 17.68 0.30 -0.93
C PHE A 176 18.58 -0.92 -0.75
N ASP A 177 19.71 -0.80 -0.05
CA ASP A 177 20.57 -1.96 0.22
C ASP A 177 19.92 -2.94 1.18
N VAL A 178 19.14 -2.45 2.15
CA VAL A 178 18.31 -3.29 3.02
C VAL A 178 17.27 -4.04 2.19
N LEU A 179 16.55 -3.33 1.31
CA LEU A 179 15.51 -3.94 0.47
C LEU A 179 16.10 -4.98 -0.50
N LYS A 180 17.27 -4.71 -1.10
CA LYS A 180 17.99 -5.69 -1.92
C LYS A 180 18.38 -6.94 -1.13
N THR A 181 18.87 -6.74 0.09
CA THR A 181 19.25 -7.86 0.98
C THR A 181 18.03 -8.69 1.38
N MET A 182 16.84 -8.08 1.44
CA MET A 182 15.57 -8.77 1.67
C MET A 182 15.11 -9.59 0.45
N ASP A 183 15.66 -9.34 -0.74
CA ASP A 183 15.15 -9.79 -2.03
C ASP A 183 13.75 -9.21 -2.35
N GLY A 184 13.52 -7.97 -1.91
CA GLY A 184 12.29 -7.21 -2.14
C GLY A 184 11.26 -7.29 -1.02
N PHE A 185 10.03 -6.99 -1.39
CA PHE A 185 8.84 -7.02 -0.53
C PHE A 185 8.29 -8.43 -0.39
N TYR A 186 7.65 -8.74 0.76
CA TYR A 186 6.85 -9.96 0.87
C TYR A 186 5.59 -9.82 -0.01
N ASP A 187 5.55 -10.54 -1.11
CA ASP A 187 4.63 -10.28 -2.23
C ASP A 187 3.52 -11.32 -2.44
N LYS A 188 3.37 -12.24 -1.49
CA LYS A 188 2.40 -13.34 -1.59
C LYS A 188 1.06 -13.06 -0.91
N CYS A 189 0.81 -11.81 -0.48
CA CYS A 189 -0.43 -11.39 0.19
C CYS A 189 -1.57 -11.17 -0.81
N ILE A 190 -2.14 -12.21 -1.38
CA ILE A 190 -3.16 -12.16 -2.44
C ILE A 190 -4.47 -11.44 -2.07
N LEU A 191 -4.68 -11.14 -0.79
CA LEU A 191 -5.83 -10.41 -0.25
C LEU A 191 -5.45 -9.01 0.28
N GLY A 192 -4.23 -8.55 0.05
CA GLY A 192 -3.70 -7.31 0.61
C GLY A 192 -3.23 -7.43 2.06
N GLY A 193 -2.80 -6.32 2.66
CA GLY A 193 -2.28 -6.30 4.03
C GLY A 193 -0.79 -6.64 4.15
N GLY A 194 -0.03 -6.55 3.07
CA GLY A 194 1.43 -6.71 3.10
C GLY A 194 2.13 -5.64 3.95
N ASP A 195 1.57 -4.45 4.02
CA ASP A 195 1.98 -3.36 4.91
C ASP A 195 2.00 -3.78 6.39
N MET A 196 1.06 -4.60 6.82
CA MET A 196 1.03 -5.14 8.18
C MET A 196 2.23 -6.05 8.48
N ILE A 197 2.81 -6.70 7.47
CA ILE A 197 4.00 -7.54 7.67
C ILE A 197 5.20 -6.67 8.03
N PHE A 198 5.38 -5.52 7.35
CA PHE A 198 6.44 -4.56 7.67
C PHE A 198 6.32 -4.07 9.11
N VAL A 199 5.15 -3.61 9.48
CA VAL A 199 4.88 -3.09 10.82
C VAL A 199 5.11 -4.13 11.89
N HIS A 200 4.61 -5.34 11.67
CA HIS A 200 4.82 -6.43 12.63
C HIS A 200 6.26 -6.96 12.68
N SER A 201 7.08 -6.61 11.70
CA SER A 201 8.53 -6.85 11.78
C SER A 201 9.21 -5.92 12.78
N ILE A 202 8.66 -4.71 12.98
CA ILE A 202 9.19 -3.74 13.94
C ILE A 202 8.77 -4.07 15.37
N ASN A 203 7.51 -4.44 15.59
CA ASN A 203 6.91 -4.55 16.91
C ASN A 203 6.55 -5.98 17.36
N ASN A 204 7.03 -7.00 16.63
CA ASN A 204 6.73 -8.42 16.89
C ASN A 204 5.23 -8.77 16.92
N GLY A 205 4.40 -7.95 16.28
CA GLY A 205 2.96 -8.19 16.18
C GLY A 205 2.61 -9.39 15.30
N CYS A 206 1.34 -9.77 15.32
CA CYS A 206 0.78 -10.86 14.51
C CYS A 206 -0.40 -10.37 13.68
N ASN A 207 -0.50 -10.82 12.45
CA ASN A 207 -1.64 -10.60 11.58
C ASN A 207 -2.23 -11.93 11.09
N PHE A 208 -3.19 -11.86 10.18
CA PHE A 208 -3.80 -13.03 9.56
C PHE A 208 -2.73 -13.97 8.95
N TYR A 209 -1.84 -13.45 8.14
CA TYR A 209 -0.84 -14.26 7.44
C TYR A 209 0.15 -14.93 8.38
N SER A 210 0.51 -14.29 9.49
CA SER A 210 1.36 -14.90 10.53
C SER A 210 0.71 -16.10 11.21
N LYS A 211 -0.61 -16.22 11.14
CA LYS A 211 -1.40 -17.27 11.79
C LYS A 211 -1.90 -18.34 10.81
N HIS A 212 -2.01 -17.99 9.52
CA HIS A 212 -2.47 -18.92 8.50
C HIS A 212 -1.39 -19.97 8.20
N LYS A 213 -1.76 -21.24 8.28
CA LYS A 213 -0.84 -22.39 8.18
C LYS A 213 0.07 -22.34 6.94
N GLY A 214 -0.47 -21.94 5.77
CA GLY A 214 0.28 -21.87 4.53
C GLY A 214 1.22 -20.67 4.39
N TYR A 215 1.10 -19.68 5.27
CA TYR A 215 1.93 -18.46 5.24
C TYR A 215 2.88 -18.33 6.43
N ASN A 216 2.55 -18.93 7.58
CA ASN A 216 3.18 -18.62 8.85
C ASN A 216 4.72 -18.72 8.82
N ASN A 217 5.27 -19.76 8.20
CA ASN A 217 6.73 -19.96 8.13
C ASN A 217 7.41 -18.92 7.24
N SER A 218 6.89 -18.66 6.05
CA SER A 218 7.46 -17.69 5.11
C SER A 218 7.36 -16.26 5.65
N VAL A 219 6.22 -15.90 6.26
CA VAL A 219 6.04 -14.60 6.94
C VAL A 219 6.95 -14.47 8.14
N ALA A 220 7.07 -15.49 8.98
CA ALA A 220 7.97 -15.46 10.14
C ALA A 220 9.44 -15.29 9.73
N THR A 221 9.87 -16.01 8.70
CA THR A 221 11.23 -15.90 8.15
C THR A 221 11.49 -14.49 7.61
N TYR A 222 10.56 -13.96 6.81
CA TYR A 222 10.66 -12.60 6.27
C TYR A 222 10.73 -11.54 7.39
N LYS A 223 9.83 -11.61 8.36
CA LYS A 223 9.79 -10.69 9.52
C LYS A 223 11.09 -10.72 10.33
N THR A 224 11.60 -11.91 10.62
CA THR A 224 12.84 -12.07 11.38
C THR A 224 14.04 -11.47 10.63
N LYS A 225 14.13 -11.73 9.33
CA LYS A 225 15.19 -11.17 8.47
C LYS A 225 15.10 -9.64 8.41
N LEU A 226 13.91 -9.08 8.18
CA LEU A 226 13.70 -7.63 8.12
C LEU A 226 14.01 -6.98 9.47
N ASN A 227 13.50 -7.50 10.58
CA ASN A 227 13.77 -6.98 11.91
C ASN A 227 15.28 -6.91 12.21
N LYS A 228 16.02 -7.98 11.88
CA LYS A 228 17.47 -8.02 12.02
C LYS A 228 18.17 -6.95 11.17
N LEU A 229 17.74 -6.74 9.91
CA LEU A 229 18.34 -5.75 9.01
C LEU A 229 17.98 -4.32 9.42
N LEU A 230 16.80 -4.10 9.97
CA LEU A 230 16.40 -2.79 10.49
C LEU A 230 17.24 -2.39 11.72
N ASP A 231 17.62 -3.33 12.55
CA ASP A 231 18.50 -3.12 13.72
C ASP A 231 18.05 -1.96 14.63
N GLY A 232 16.74 -1.84 14.85
CA GLY A 232 16.14 -0.74 15.59
C GLY A 232 16.22 0.64 14.91
N LYS A 233 16.78 0.74 13.70
CA LYS A 233 16.98 1.99 12.95
C LYS A 233 15.79 2.28 12.05
N TYR A 234 14.68 2.65 12.64
CA TYR A 234 13.47 3.06 11.94
C TYR A 234 12.83 4.29 12.60
N GLY A 235 12.02 5.01 11.86
CA GLY A 235 11.41 6.24 12.35
C GLY A 235 10.26 6.72 11.47
N HIS A 236 9.95 7.99 11.61
CA HIS A 236 8.95 8.67 10.80
C HIS A 236 9.33 10.12 10.54
N LEU A 237 8.77 10.71 9.48
CA LEU A 237 8.78 12.16 9.28
C LEU A 237 7.73 12.82 10.18
N ASP A 238 7.94 14.08 10.52
CA ASP A 238 6.97 14.85 11.35
C ASP A 238 5.81 15.47 10.53
N GLY A 239 5.85 15.35 9.20
CA GLY A 239 4.84 15.89 8.28
C GLY A 239 3.48 15.20 8.30
N SER A 240 2.59 15.72 7.48
CA SER A 240 1.24 15.17 7.27
C SER A 240 1.06 14.68 5.84
N ILE A 241 0.19 13.66 5.69
CA ILE A 241 -0.33 13.23 4.40
C ILE A 241 -1.84 13.34 4.37
N TYR A 242 -2.40 13.56 3.19
CA TYR A 242 -3.83 13.47 2.90
C TYR A 242 -4.10 12.20 2.11
N HIS A 243 -5.05 11.40 2.58
CA HIS A 243 -5.51 10.20 1.87
C HIS A 243 -6.84 10.51 1.21
N LEU A 244 -6.87 10.47 -0.10
CA LEU A 244 -8.03 10.79 -0.91
C LEU A 244 -9.12 9.74 -0.77
N TYR A 245 -10.37 10.15 -0.83
CA TYR A 245 -11.50 9.25 -0.77
C TYR A 245 -11.59 8.40 -2.05
N HIS A 246 -11.78 7.10 -1.89
CA HIS A 246 -11.94 6.17 -3.01
C HIS A 246 -12.95 5.03 -2.74
N GLY A 247 -13.90 5.25 -1.85
CA GLY A 247 -14.94 4.30 -1.49
C GLY A 247 -15.15 4.19 0.03
N SER A 248 -16.25 3.57 0.42
CA SER A 248 -16.60 3.43 1.84
C SER A 248 -15.63 2.49 2.57
N TYR A 249 -15.53 2.68 3.89
CA TYR A 249 -14.68 1.86 4.75
C TYR A 249 -15.18 0.41 4.80
N GLU A 250 -16.50 0.20 4.84
CA GLU A 250 -17.12 -1.12 4.87
C GLU A 250 -16.77 -1.93 3.63
N ASN A 251 -16.81 -1.30 2.44
CA ASN A 251 -16.52 -1.97 1.18
C ASN A 251 -15.06 -2.44 1.07
N ARG A 252 -14.16 -1.90 1.89
CA ARG A 252 -12.75 -2.34 1.95
C ARG A 252 -12.57 -3.67 2.67
N GLN A 253 -13.55 -4.12 3.44
CA GLN A 253 -13.59 -5.42 4.13
C GLN A 253 -12.25 -5.76 4.81
N HIS A 254 -11.69 -4.82 5.58
CA HIS A 254 -10.33 -4.91 6.12
C HIS A 254 -10.04 -6.20 6.92
N CYS A 255 -11.06 -6.77 7.56
CA CYS A 255 -10.93 -8.02 8.32
C CYS A 255 -11.58 -9.20 7.59
N SER A 256 -12.81 -9.05 7.09
CA SER A 256 -13.59 -10.16 6.52
C SER A 256 -13.06 -10.69 5.19
N ARG A 257 -12.32 -9.89 4.41
CA ARG A 257 -11.70 -10.36 3.16
C ARG A 257 -10.78 -11.57 3.36
N TYR A 258 -10.20 -11.73 4.54
CA TYR A 258 -9.32 -12.88 4.83
C TYR A 258 -10.09 -14.18 5.05
N ASP A 259 -11.41 -14.11 5.24
CA ASP A 259 -12.25 -15.31 5.35
C ASP A 259 -12.26 -16.12 4.05
N ILE A 260 -11.94 -15.50 2.90
CA ILE A 260 -11.80 -16.14 1.59
C ILE A 260 -10.85 -17.36 1.65
N ILE A 261 -9.76 -17.27 2.40
CA ILE A 261 -8.77 -18.36 2.51
C ILE A 261 -8.60 -18.90 3.94
N LYS A 262 -9.37 -18.41 4.90
CA LYS A 262 -9.15 -18.68 6.33
C LYS A 262 -9.16 -20.18 6.68
N ASN A 263 -10.05 -20.94 6.07
CA ASN A 263 -10.28 -22.35 6.35
C ASN A 263 -9.79 -23.26 5.22
N ILE A 264 -8.95 -22.75 4.34
CA ILE A 264 -8.45 -23.45 3.16
C ILE A 264 -6.96 -23.74 3.33
N ASP A 265 -6.52 -24.89 2.87
CA ASP A 265 -5.09 -25.25 2.80
C ASP A 265 -4.39 -24.51 1.63
N PHE A 266 -4.50 -23.17 1.63
CA PHE A 266 -3.83 -22.33 0.65
C PHE A 266 -2.36 -22.16 1.04
N ILE A 267 -1.46 -22.61 0.16
CA ILE A 267 -0.02 -22.52 0.33
C ILE A 267 0.53 -21.71 -0.86
N PRO A 268 1.02 -20.48 -0.68
CA PRO A 268 1.49 -19.63 -1.78
C PRO A 268 2.50 -20.34 -2.70
N GLU A 269 3.45 -21.07 -2.13
CA GLU A 269 4.49 -21.78 -2.87
C GLU A 269 3.94 -22.87 -3.80
N ASN A 270 2.76 -23.42 -3.49
CA ASN A 270 2.11 -24.47 -4.27
C ASN A 270 1.04 -23.91 -5.21
N ASN A 271 0.38 -22.82 -4.82
CA ASN A 271 -0.82 -22.31 -5.48
C ASN A 271 -0.55 -21.09 -6.36
N LEU A 272 0.64 -20.48 -6.24
CA LEU A 272 1.06 -19.36 -7.07
C LEU A 272 2.28 -19.74 -7.91
N VAL A 273 2.35 -19.19 -9.11
CA VAL A 273 3.50 -19.29 -10.00
C VAL A 273 3.84 -17.90 -10.54
N ALA A 274 5.11 -17.54 -10.52
CA ALA A 274 5.56 -16.28 -11.10
C ALA A 274 5.72 -16.43 -12.63
N ARG A 275 5.15 -15.50 -13.37
CA ARG A 275 5.41 -15.33 -14.80
C ARG A 275 6.87 -14.89 -15.04
N LYS A 276 7.30 -14.83 -16.31
CA LYS A 276 8.63 -14.34 -16.69
C LYS A 276 8.91 -12.91 -16.20
N ASP A 277 7.89 -12.07 -16.12
CA ASP A 277 7.97 -10.71 -15.58
C ASP A 277 7.92 -10.66 -14.04
N GLY A 278 7.68 -11.78 -13.38
CA GLY A 278 7.60 -11.91 -11.93
C GLY A 278 6.21 -11.69 -11.33
N ILE A 279 5.20 -11.34 -12.14
CA ILE A 279 3.82 -11.21 -11.66
C ILE A 279 3.23 -12.60 -11.41
N TYR A 280 2.56 -12.76 -10.27
CA TYR A 280 1.97 -14.03 -9.88
C TYR A 280 0.67 -14.34 -10.64
N GLU A 281 0.51 -15.63 -10.92
CA GLU A 281 -0.71 -16.25 -11.42
C GLU A 281 -1.03 -17.48 -10.59
N TRP A 282 -2.23 -18.03 -10.76
CA TRP A 282 -2.57 -19.31 -10.16
C TRP A 282 -1.76 -20.44 -10.77
N ASN A 283 -1.18 -21.26 -9.93
CA ASN A 283 -0.59 -22.52 -10.35
C ASN A 283 -1.70 -23.57 -10.44
N ASN A 284 -2.03 -24.02 -11.66
CA ASN A 284 -3.07 -25.00 -11.92
C ASN A 284 -4.48 -24.54 -11.48
N ILE A 285 -4.98 -23.47 -12.14
CA ILE A 285 -6.32 -22.87 -11.89
C ILE A 285 -7.48 -23.84 -12.11
N ASP A 286 -7.27 -24.99 -12.79
CA ASP A 286 -8.32 -25.98 -13.01
C ASP A 286 -8.79 -26.66 -11.72
N LYS A 287 -8.04 -26.53 -10.63
CA LYS A 287 -8.50 -26.97 -9.31
C LYS A 287 -9.72 -26.13 -8.88
N ARG A 288 -10.83 -26.79 -8.62
CA ARG A 288 -12.10 -26.14 -8.20
C ARG A 288 -11.92 -25.20 -7.02
N GLU A 289 -11.04 -25.55 -6.10
CA GLU A 289 -10.73 -24.72 -4.93
C GLU A 289 -10.13 -23.36 -5.33
N LEU A 290 -9.17 -23.32 -6.26
CA LEU A 290 -8.57 -22.08 -6.74
C LEU A 290 -9.55 -21.25 -7.57
N GLN A 291 -10.43 -21.90 -8.34
CA GLN A 291 -11.52 -21.21 -9.05
C GLN A 291 -12.49 -20.53 -8.08
N ASN A 292 -12.82 -21.18 -6.97
CA ASN A 292 -13.66 -20.60 -5.93
C ASN A 292 -12.97 -19.39 -5.28
N ILE A 293 -11.69 -19.53 -4.91
CA ILE A 293 -10.91 -18.39 -4.34
C ILE A 293 -10.87 -17.23 -5.32
N GLU A 294 -10.59 -17.46 -6.59
CA GLU A 294 -10.59 -16.41 -7.61
C GLU A 294 -11.96 -15.74 -7.75
N SER A 295 -13.03 -16.49 -7.73
CA SER A 295 -14.40 -15.96 -7.77
C SER A 295 -14.68 -15.04 -6.58
N GLU A 296 -14.31 -15.46 -5.36
CA GLU A 296 -14.47 -14.66 -4.15
C GLU A 296 -13.60 -13.39 -4.17
N ILE A 297 -12.37 -13.48 -4.68
CA ILE A 297 -11.50 -12.31 -4.84
C ILE A 297 -12.10 -11.33 -5.87
N ASN A 298 -12.60 -11.82 -7.01
CA ASN A 298 -13.28 -10.98 -7.99
C ASN A 298 -14.51 -10.27 -7.38
N HIS A 299 -15.31 -11.01 -6.58
CA HIS A 299 -16.43 -10.44 -5.86
C HIS A 299 -15.98 -9.35 -4.88
N TYR A 300 -14.95 -9.61 -4.08
CA TYR A 300 -14.36 -8.62 -3.17
C TYR A 300 -13.94 -7.33 -3.89
N PHE A 301 -13.23 -7.45 -5.02
CA PHE A 301 -12.83 -6.27 -5.80
C PHE A 301 -14.03 -5.53 -6.40
N THR A 302 -15.08 -6.24 -6.81
CA THR A 302 -16.33 -5.62 -7.29
C THR A 302 -17.00 -4.81 -6.19
N VAL A 303 -17.16 -5.38 -4.99
CA VAL A 303 -17.75 -4.70 -3.82
C VAL A 303 -16.91 -3.49 -3.42
N ARG A 304 -15.58 -3.66 -3.37
CA ARG A 304 -14.65 -2.57 -3.04
C ARG A 304 -14.79 -1.37 -3.98
N ASN A 305 -15.16 -1.58 -5.23
CA ASN A 305 -15.36 -0.55 -6.23
C ASN A 305 -16.75 0.05 -6.26
N CYS A 306 -17.71 -0.50 -5.51
CA CYS A 306 -19.04 0.09 -5.39
C CYS A 306 -18.95 1.45 -4.72
N LEU A 307 -19.39 2.49 -5.46
CA LEU A 307 -19.47 3.87 -4.98
C LEU A 307 -20.75 4.07 -4.14
N ASN A 308 -21.03 3.21 -3.20
CA ASN A 308 -22.03 3.54 -2.21
C ASN A 308 -21.49 4.74 -1.44
N VAL A 309 -22.07 5.91 -1.72
CA VAL A 309 -21.90 7.14 -0.94
C VAL A 309 -22.69 6.95 0.36
N SER A 310 -22.54 5.80 1.01
CA SER A 310 -22.95 5.64 2.38
C SER A 310 -21.96 6.48 3.20
N ILE A 311 -22.49 7.56 3.71
CA ILE A 311 -21.93 8.39 4.76
C ILE A 311 -21.23 7.42 5.72
N TYR A 312 -19.95 7.64 5.95
CA TYR A 312 -19.25 6.96 7.05
C TYR A 312 -20.13 7.09 8.27
N PRO A 313 -20.43 6.03 9.01
CA PRO A 313 -21.24 6.17 10.20
C PRO A 313 -20.57 7.22 11.11
N GLN A 314 -21.27 8.30 11.40
CA GLN A 314 -20.84 9.26 12.42
C GLN A 314 -20.71 8.58 13.80
N ASP A 315 -21.18 7.35 13.90
CA ASP A 315 -21.27 6.55 15.12
C ASP A 315 -19.95 5.93 15.59
N LEU A 316 -18.86 6.02 14.80
CA LEU A 316 -17.52 5.62 15.28
C LEU A 316 -16.82 6.71 16.11
N LEU A 317 -17.46 7.87 16.29
CA LEU A 317 -16.97 8.97 17.11
C LEU A 317 -17.50 8.93 18.54
N ILE A 318 -18.31 7.95 18.91
CA ILE A 318 -18.90 7.89 20.25
C ILE A 318 -18.47 6.62 20.96
N SER A 319 -17.47 6.72 21.76
CA SER A 319 -17.48 6.29 23.17
C SER A 319 -16.12 6.57 23.83
N ASP A 320 -15.81 7.84 24.01
CA ASP A 320 -15.06 8.25 25.17
C ASP A 320 -16.12 8.52 26.27
N LYS A 321 -16.45 7.49 27.02
CA LYS A 321 -16.93 7.57 28.42
C LYS A 321 -16.40 6.37 29.18
#